data_af8e718888f00862d30258912dc246b1
#
_entry.id   af8e718888f00862d30258912dc246b1
#
_cell.length_a   1.000
_cell.length_b   1.000
_cell.length_c   1.000
_cell.angle_alpha   90.00
_cell.angle_beta   90.00
_cell.angle_gamma   90.00
#
_symmetry.space_group_name_H-M   'P 1'
#
loop_
_entity.id
_entity.type
_entity.pdbx_description
1 polymer ?
#
loop_
_entity_poly.entity_id
_entity_poly.type
_entity_poly.pdbx_seq_one_letter_code
_entity_poly.pdbx_strand_id
1 'polypeptide(L)'
;MCKTSNPGSNELLALTLATGETVYERIAKLAQQWSVKSDASLGLVVGATDSIALAKARKAAGERVWILAPGVGAQGGDLEEACAAGFNADGTAMLIPVSRGISKAADPGAAAKELVESINKVRSKIQQEKKTTTCDDNKNNTIQPYQKDFLEFSLAEGVLKFGSFTLKSGRTSPYFFNAGLFASGAALFKLGTAYASAIMKSPEL
;
A
#
# COMPACT_ATOMS: atom_id res chain seq x y z
N MET A 1 21.84 5.35 -1.45
CA MET A 1 22.20 4.11 -0.72
C MET A 1 21.58 4.18 0.65
N CYS A 2 20.68 3.24 0.99
CA CYS A 2 20.00 3.22 2.28
C CYS A 2 20.61 2.16 3.21
N LYS A 3 20.73 0.91 2.76
CA LYS A 3 21.35 -0.19 3.49
C LYS A 3 22.09 -1.09 2.51
N THR A 4 23.36 -1.36 2.75
CA THR A 4 24.20 -2.20 1.88
C THR A 4 24.44 -3.56 2.55
N SER A 5 24.78 -4.57 1.72
CA SER A 5 25.16 -5.92 2.17
C SER A 5 26.61 -6.01 2.68
N ASN A 6 27.40 -4.93 2.63
CA ASN A 6 28.77 -4.94 3.15
C ASN A 6 28.76 -5.15 4.68
N PRO A 7 29.60 -6.05 5.22
CA PRO A 7 29.64 -6.34 6.66
C PRO A 7 29.84 -5.09 7.53
N GLY A 8 30.77 -4.19 7.17
CA GLY A 8 31.01 -2.92 7.90
C GLY A 8 29.87 -1.91 7.84
N SER A 9 28.85 -2.14 7.02
CA SER A 9 27.71 -1.22 6.94
C SER A 9 26.90 -1.14 8.23
N ASN A 10 26.96 -2.17 9.06
CA ASN A 10 26.24 -2.22 10.33
C ASN A 10 26.83 -1.24 11.35
N GLU A 11 28.12 -0.95 11.28
CA GLU A 11 28.79 0.00 12.18
C GLU A 11 28.23 1.42 12.08
N LEU A 12 27.68 1.77 10.92
CA LEU A 12 27.08 3.10 10.70
C LEU A 12 25.56 3.02 10.49
N LEU A 13 25.11 2.19 9.53
CA LEU A 13 23.73 2.20 9.09
C LEU A 13 22.76 1.55 10.08
N ALA A 14 23.24 0.62 10.91
CA ALA A 14 22.45 -0.04 11.95
C ALA A 14 22.54 0.67 13.32
N LEU A 15 23.26 1.79 13.44
CA LEU A 15 23.27 2.58 14.67
C LEU A 15 21.84 3.08 14.99
N THR A 16 21.48 2.94 16.26
CA THR A 16 20.19 3.44 16.76
C THR A 16 20.32 4.92 17.14
N LEU A 17 19.45 5.73 16.59
CA LEU A 17 19.34 7.14 16.88
C LEU A 17 18.62 7.38 18.22
N ALA A 18 18.72 8.57 18.78
CA ALA A 18 18.00 8.96 20.00
C ALA A 18 16.48 8.82 19.88
N THR A 19 15.94 8.78 18.65
CA THR A 19 14.52 8.56 18.33
C THR A 19 14.11 7.09 18.39
N GLY A 20 15.04 6.15 18.63
CA GLY A 20 14.81 4.71 18.66
C GLY A 20 14.80 4.02 17.27
N GLU A 21 14.92 4.80 16.19
CA GLU A 21 15.05 4.26 14.83
C GLU A 21 16.52 4.09 14.43
N THR A 22 16.81 3.21 13.49
CA THR A 22 18.18 3.10 12.94
C THR A 22 18.43 4.16 11.87
N VAL A 23 19.72 4.41 11.59
CA VAL A 23 20.13 5.37 10.54
C VAL A 23 19.49 5.03 9.20
N TYR A 24 19.48 3.75 8.79
CA TYR A 24 18.86 3.36 7.51
C TYR A 24 17.33 3.54 7.52
N GLU A 25 16.65 3.31 8.63
CA GLU A 25 15.21 3.58 8.76
C GLU A 25 14.94 5.09 8.66
N ARG A 26 15.79 5.91 9.26
CA ARG A 26 15.71 7.37 9.13
C ARG A 26 15.88 7.84 7.68
N ILE A 27 16.85 7.29 6.95
CA ILE A 27 17.04 7.56 5.52
C ILE A 27 15.79 7.18 4.72
N ALA A 28 15.18 6.02 5.02
CA ALA A 28 13.97 5.55 4.35
C ALA A 28 12.77 6.48 4.62
N LYS A 29 12.59 6.94 5.86
CA LYS A 29 11.56 7.93 6.22
C LYS A 29 11.76 9.27 5.51
N LEU A 30 13.00 9.75 5.40
CA LEU A 30 13.29 10.98 4.66
C LEU A 30 12.92 10.84 3.18
N ALA A 31 13.25 9.71 2.55
CA ALA A 31 12.86 9.44 1.16
C ALA A 31 11.32 9.43 1.00
N GLN A 32 10.59 8.85 1.95
CA GLN A 32 9.14 8.88 1.99
C GLN A 32 8.61 10.32 2.08
N GLN A 33 9.14 11.13 2.98
CA GLN A 33 8.74 12.53 3.14
C GLN A 33 8.99 13.36 1.87
N TRP A 34 10.12 13.12 1.20
CA TRP A 34 10.43 13.79 -0.07
C TRP A 34 9.56 13.32 -1.22
N SER A 35 9.21 12.02 -1.27
CA SER A 35 8.34 11.46 -2.30
C SER A 35 6.91 12.02 -2.27
N VAL A 36 6.45 12.47 -1.11
CA VAL A 36 5.13 13.12 -0.96
C VAL A 36 5.17 14.58 -1.43
N LYS A 37 6.33 15.25 -1.26
CA LYS A 37 6.50 16.68 -1.58
C LYS A 37 6.92 16.94 -3.02
N SER A 38 7.22 15.91 -3.78
CA SER A 38 7.75 16.01 -5.14
C SER A 38 6.98 15.10 -6.09
N ASP A 39 6.82 15.53 -7.33
CA ASP A 39 6.30 14.69 -8.42
C ASP A 39 7.33 13.68 -8.94
N ALA A 40 8.59 13.82 -8.51
CA ALA A 40 9.66 12.91 -8.88
C ALA A 40 9.52 11.55 -8.17
N SER A 41 9.78 10.47 -8.92
CA SER A 41 9.89 9.12 -8.36
C SER A 41 11.20 8.99 -7.60
N LEU A 42 11.12 8.60 -6.32
CA LEU A 42 12.28 8.36 -5.47
C LEU A 42 12.51 6.87 -5.27
N GLY A 43 13.78 6.48 -5.17
CA GLY A 43 14.17 5.10 -4.91
C GLY A 43 15.31 5.00 -3.89
N LEU A 44 15.34 3.86 -3.22
CA LEU A 44 16.37 3.47 -2.25
C LEU A 44 17.12 2.26 -2.76
N VAL A 45 18.40 2.14 -2.43
CA VAL A 45 19.16 0.90 -2.60
C VAL A 45 19.26 0.22 -1.24
N VAL A 46 18.69 -0.98 -1.13
CA VAL A 46 18.67 -1.81 0.08
C VAL A 46 19.09 -3.23 -0.29
N GLY A 47 20.14 -3.77 0.31
CA GLY A 47 20.64 -5.11 0.00
C GLY A 47 19.61 -6.21 0.30
N ALA A 48 19.47 -7.17 -0.59
CA ALA A 48 18.53 -8.31 -0.48
C ALA A 48 19.00 -9.42 0.46
N THR A 49 20.21 -9.32 1.01
CA THR A 49 20.80 -10.36 1.89
C THR A 49 20.31 -10.27 3.33
N ASP A 50 19.62 -9.22 3.72
CA ASP A 50 19.07 -8.98 5.05
C ASP A 50 17.58 -8.62 4.89
N SER A 51 16.73 -9.64 4.88
CA SER A 51 15.27 -9.51 4.70
C SER A 51 14.63 -8.71 5.83
N ILE A 52 15.16 -8.77 7.06
CA ILE A 52 14.66 -8.01 8.20
C ILE A 52 14.91 -6.51 7.99
N ALA A 53 16.12 -6.13 7.59
CA ALA A 53 16.44 -4.75 7.29
C ALA A 53 15.66 -4.25 6.07
N LEU A 54 15.46 -5.10 5.06
CA LEU A 54 14.65 -4.78 3.88
C LEU A 54 13.19 -4.51 4.24
N ALA A 55 12.57 -5.34 5.08
CA ALA A 55 11.20 -5.16 5.58
C ALA A 55 11.06 -3.85 6.39
N LYS A 56 12.01 -3.57 7.28
CA LYS A 56 12.02 -2.33 8.06
C LYS A 56 12.19 -1.09 7.17
N ALA A 57 13.08 -1.17 6.17
CA ALA A 57 13.28 -0.11 5.19
C ALA A 57 12.00 0.12 4.35
N ARG A 58 11.32 -0.95 3.90
CA ARG A 58 10.04 -0.85 3.20
C ARG A 58 8.97 -0.19 4.08
N LYS A 59 8.83 -0.64 5.31
CA LYS A 59 7.87 -0.04 6.26
C LYS A 59 8.12 1.46 6.47
N ALA A 60 9.37 1.87 6.58
CA ALA A 60 9.75 3.27 6.78
C ALA A 60 9.61 4.12 5.50
N ALA A 61 9.88 3.54 4.33
CA ALA A 61 9.79 4.18 3.03
C ALA A 61 8.34 4.32 2.51
N GLY A 62 7.40 3.52 3.03
CA GLY A 62 6.01 3.52 2.60
C GLY A 62 5.83 2.94 1.18
N GLU A 63 4.65 3.18 0.60
CA GLU A 63 4.20 2.51 -0.62
C GLU A 63 4.77 3.10 -1.93
N ARG A 64 5.13 4.39 -1.94
CA ARG A 64 5.50 5.12 -3.16
C ARG A 64 6.97 5.04 -3.52
N VAL A 65 7.83 4.80 -2.53
CA VAL A 65 9.29 4.77 -2.73
C VAL A 65 9.72 3.43 -3.32
N TRP A 66 10.46 3.48 -4.42
CA TRP A 66 11.01 2.28 -5.05
C TRP A 66 12.20 1.73 -4.27
N ILE A 67 12.36 0.43 -4.24
CA ILE A 67 13.55 -0.21 -3.67
C ILE A 67 14.29 -1.00 -4.75
N LEU A 68 15.56 -0.66 -4.98
CA LEU A 68 16.50 -1.49 -5.72
C LEU A 68 17.19 -2.42 -4.73
N ALA A 69 16.95 -3.73 -4.86
CA ALA A 69 17.41 -4.74 -3.91
C ALA A 69 18.47 -5.68 -4.56
N PRO A 70 19.75 -5.27 -4.63
CA PRO A 70 20.81 -6.12 -5.13
C PRO A 70 21.19 -7.20 -4.13
N GLY A 71 21.75 -8.32 -4.62
CA GLY A 71 22.33 -9.39 -3.78
C GLY A 71 21.55 -10.70 -3.77
N VAL A 72 20.47 -10.80 -4.56
CA VAL A 72 19.75 -12.06 -4.75
C VAL A 72 20.64 -13.10 -5.45
N GLY A 73 20.60 -14.35 -4.99
CA GLY A 73 21.31 -15.49 -5.53
C GLY A 73 22.83 -15.45 -5.24
N ALA A 74 23.63 -14.90 -6.14
CA ALA A 74 25.09 -14.95 -6.06
C ALA A 74 25.74 -14.35 -4.78
N GLN A 75 24.99 -13.56 -4.01
CA GLN A 75 25.44 -13.01 -2.73
C GLN A 75 24.71 -13.62 -1.52
N GLY A 76 23.91 -14.67 -1.73
CA GLY A 76 23.22 -15.41 -0.69
C GLY A 76 21.83 -14.87 -0.31
N GLY A 77 21.32 -13.83 -0.98
CA GLY A 77 19.96 -13.37 -0.78
C GLY A 77 18.93 -14.34 -1.39
N ASP A 78 17.96 -14.75 -0.59
CA ASP A 78 16.81 -15.52 -1.07
C ASP A 78 15.84 -14.61 -1.82
N LEU A 79 15.38 -15.04 -3.00
CA LEU A 79 14.52 -14.24 -3.87
C LEU A 79 13.10 -14.09 -3.30
N GLU A 80 12.50 -15.20 -2.84
CA GLU A 80 11.11 -15.18 -2.34
C GLU A 80 11.03 -14.36 -1.06
N GLU A 81 12.00 -14.52 -0.17
CA GLU A 81 12.10 -13.79 1.09
C GLU A 81 12.34 -12.29 0.87
N ALA A 82 13.25 -11.94 -0.05
CA ALA A 82 13.51 -10.56 -0.42
C ALA A 82 12.28 -9.89 -1.05
N CYS A 83 11.56 -10.59 -1.93
CA CYS A 83 10.33 -10.09 -2.52
C CYS A 83 9.24 -9.87 -1.46
N ALA A 84 9.03 -10.83 -0.57
CA ALA A 84 8.04 -10.73 0.51
C ALA A 84 8.35 -9.55 1.46
N ALA A 85 9.63 -9.31 1.75
CA ALA A 85 10.07 -8.23 2.63
C ALA A 85 10.05 -6.85 1.95
N GLY A 86 10.34 -6.80 0.64
CA GLY A 86 10.62 -5.55 -0.07
C GLY A 86 9.49 -5.01 -0.96
N PHE A 87 8.52 -5.82 -1.35
CA PHE A 87 7.36 -5.35 -2.10
C PHE A 87 6.50 -4.41 -1.25
N ASN A 88 5.80 -3.52 -1.94
CA ASN A 88 4.70 -2.76 -1.32
C ASN A 88 3.42 -3.62 -1.24
N ALA A 89 2.35 -3.06 -0.69
CA ALA A 89 1.07 -3.75 -0.52
C ALA A 89 0.40 -4.21 -1.84
N ASP A 90 0.82 -3.67 -2.99
CA ASP A 90 0.35 -4.09 -4.31
C ASP A 90 1.25 -5.16 -4.96
N GLY A 91 2.30 -5.61 -4.27
CA GLY A 91 3.31 -6.53 -4.81
C GLY A 91 4.19 -5.88 -5.89
N THR A 92 4.46 -4.58 -5.75
CA THR A 92 5.23 -3.78 -6.71
C THR A 92 6.27 -2.90 -6.00
N ALA A 93 6.75 -1.85 -6.68
CA ALA A 93 7.70 -0.85 -6.17
C ALA A 93 9.06 -1.43 -5.73
N MET A 94 9.51 -2.51 -6.38
CA MET A 94 10.81 -3.12 -6.17
C MET A 94 11.48 -3.49 -7.49
N LEU A 95 12.77 -3.27 -7.58
CA LEU A 95 13.65 -3.68 -8.69
C LEU A 95 14.67 -4.67 -8.14
N ILE A 96 14.79 -5.84 -8.76
CA ILE A 96 15.66 -6.92 -8.34
C ILE A 96 16.73 -7.16 -9.40
N PRO A 97 17.91 -6.56 -9.26
CA PRO A 97 19.00 -6.78 -10.23
C PRO A 97 19.67 -8.13 -9.97
N VAL A 98 19.60 -9.02 -10.96
CA VAL A 98 20.30 -10.30 -10.96
C VAL A 98 21.25 -10.32 -12.16
N SER A 99 22.54 -10.38 -11.91
CA SER A 99 23.58 -10.40 -12.94
C SER A 99 24.14 -11.80 -13.14
N ARG A 100 25.03 -12.24 -12.24
CA ARG A 100 25.75 -13.51 -12.36
C ARG A 100 24.83 -14.73 -12.37
N GLY A 101 23.71 -14.70 -11.66
CA GLY A 101 22.73 -15.78 -11.65
C GLY A 101 22.10 -16.02 -13.03
N ILE A 102 22.02 -15.01 -13.87
CA ILE A 102 21.53 -15.10 -15.24
C ILE A 102 22.73 -15.32 -16.19
N SER A 103 23.73 -14.44 -16.18
CA SER A 103 24.79 -14.43 -17.18
C SER A 103 25.72 -15.64 -17.15
N LYS A 104 25.79 -16.37 -16.03
CA LYS A 104 26.62 -17.59 -15.87
C LYS A 104 25.78 -18.88 -15.89
N ALA A 105 24.47 -18.80 -16.07
CA ALA A 105 23.62 -19.98 -16.21
C ALA A 105 23.90 -20.70 -17.53
N ALA A 106 23.71 -22.01 -17.57
CA ALA A 106 23.82 -22.81 -18.79
C ALA A 106 22.84 -22.35 -19.86
N ASP A 107 21.63 -21.96 -19.44
CA ASP A 107 20.60 -21.28 -20.24
C ASP A 107 20.17 -19.97 -19.55
N PRO A 108 20.70 -18.81 -19.94
CA PRO A 108 20.33 -17.53 -19.35
C PRO A 108 18.83 -17.19 -19.53
N GLY A 109 18.22 -17.66 -20.63
CA GLY A 109 16.81 -17.41 -20.90
C GLY A 109 15.90 -18.19 -19.94
N ALA A 110 16.22 -19.46 -19.71
CA ALA A 110 15.50 -20.29 -18.72
C ALA A 110 15.68 -19.72 -17.30
N ALA A 111 16.90 -19.37 -16.91
CA ALA A 111 17.18 -18.79 -15.60
C ALA A 111 16.41 -17.47 -15.35
N ALA A 112 16.31 -16.61 -16.38
CA ALA A 112 15.54 -15.40 -16.28
C ALA A 112 14.03 -15.66 -16.11
N LYS A 113 13.49 -16.67 -16.83
CA LYS A 113 12.08 -17.07 -16.70
C LYS A 113 11.74 -17.60 -15.31
N GLU A 114 12.58 -18.49 -14.75
CA GLU A 114 12.40 -19.01 -13.40
C GLU A 114 12.36 -17.89 -12.35
N LEU A 115 13.24 -16.89 -12.48
CA LEU A 115 13.25 -15.73 -11.60
C LEU A 115 11.93 -14.94 -11.71
N VAL A 116 11.44 -14.71 -12.92
CA VAL A 116 10.18 -13.99 -13.17
C VAL A 116 8.99 -14.77 -12.60
N GLU A 117 8.97 -16.10 -12.76
CA GLU A 117 7.91 -16.97 -12.21
C GLU A 117 7.91 -16.92 -10.68
N SER A 118 9.07 -17.02 -10.04
CA SER A 118 9.22 -16.92 -8.59
C SER A 118 8.77 -15.55 -8.07
N ILE A 119 9.16 -14.46 -8.70
CA ILE A 119 8.73 -13.11 -8.36
C ILE A 119 7.19 -12.99 -8.47
N ASN A 120 6.62 -13.46 -9.58
CA ASN A 120 5.17 -13.40 -9.80
C ASN A 120 4.38 -14.26 -8.82
N LYS A 121 4.93 -15.39 -8.39
CA LYS A 121 4.33 -16.25 -7.36
C LYS A 121 4.19 -15.51 -6.02
N VAL A 122 5.25 -14.83 -5.56
CA VAL A 122 5.21 -14.03 -4.32
C VAL A 122 4.24 -12.86 -4.48
N ARG A 123 4.31 -12.15 -5.61
CA ARG A 123 3.41 -11.05 -5.93
C ARG A 123 1.94 -11.47 -5.90
N SER A 124 1.62 -12.62 -6.48
CA SER A 124 0.25 -13.16 -6.49
C SER A 124 -0.24 -13.50 -5.08
N LYS A 125 0.61 -14.04 -4.20
CA LYS A 125 0.28 -14.29 -2.80
C LYS A 125 -0.10 -12.99 -2.08
N ILE A 126 0.73 -11.95 -2.18
CA ILE A 126 0.47 -10.64 -1.57
C ILE A 126 -0.86 -10.05 -2.07
N GLN A 127 -1.12 -10.13 -3.38
CA GLN A 127 -2.36 -9.63 -3.96
C GLN A 127 -3.59 -10.44 -3.54
N GLN A 128 -3.45 -11.75 -3.32
CA GLN A 128 -4.52 -12.60 -2.78
C GLN A 128 -4.79 -12.30 -1.32
N GLU A 129 -3.76 -12.17 -0.49
CA GLU A 129 -3.88 -11.78 0.91
C GLU A 129 -4.55 -10.42 1.06
N LYS A 130 -4.19 -9.45 0.21
CA LYS A 130 -4.87 -8.14 0.16
C LYS A 130 -6.35 -8.28 -0.21
N LYS A 131 -6.70 -9.13 -1.16
CA LYS A 131 -8.10 -9.40 -1.51
C LYS A 131 -8.85 -10.08 -0.37
N THR A 132 -8.23 -10.97 0.35
CA THR A 132 -8.80 -11.65 1.51
C THR A 132 -8.94 -10.67 2.68
N THR A 133 -7.95 -9.83 2.93
CA THR A 133 -8.00 -8.80 3.97
C THR A 133 -9.03 -7.71 3.63
N THR A 134 -9.15 -7.31 2.37
CA THR A 134 -10.25 -6.41 1.95
C THR A 134 -11.63 -7.07 2.01
N CYS A 135 -11.71 -8.41 1.95
CA CYS A 135 -12.95 -9.15 2.22
C CYS A 135 -13.20 -9.32 3.73
N ASP A 136 -12.15 -9.39 4.56
CA ASP A 136 -12.27 -9.49 6.02
C ASP A 136 -12.41 -8.12 6.70
N ASP A 137 -11.84 -7.05 6.15
CA ASP A 137 -12.16 -5.66 6.53
C ASP A 137 -13.63 -5.33 6.25
N ASN A 138 -14.26 -6.00 5.28
CA ASN A 138 -15.71 -5.96 5.07
C ASN A 138 -16.49 -6.75 6.13
N LYS A 139 -15.86 -7.63 6.93
CA LYS A 139 -16.51 -8.26 8.10
C LYS A 139 -16.52 -7.36 9.33
N ASN A 140 -15.61 -6.39 9.43
CA ASN A 140 -15.65 -5.34 10.45
C ASN A 140 -16.35 -4.06 9.97
N ASN A 141 -16.66 -3.95 8.68
CA ASN A 141 -17.51 -2.89 8.13
C ASN A 141 -18.97 -3.37 8.11
N THR A 142 -19.44 -3.91 9.22
CA THR A 142 -20.87 -4.09 9.45
C THR A 142 -21.46 -2.69 9.41
N ILE A 143 -22.21 -2.38 8.35
CA ILE A 143 -22.94 -1.11 8.22
C ILE A 143 -23.71 -0.91 9.52
N GLN A 144 -23.35 0.14 10.24
CA GLN A 144 -24.01 0.45 11.52
C GLN A 144 -25.50 0.71 11.26
N PRO A 145 -26.39 0.39 12.20
CA PRO A 145 -27.82 0.58 12.01
C PRO A 145 -28.19 1.97 11.47
N TYR A 146 -27.60 3.02 12.03
CA TYR A 146 -27.85 4.40 11.56
C TYR A 146 -27.37 4.65 10.12
N GLN A 147 -26.30 3.99 9.67
CA GLN A 147 -25.79 4.10 8.28
C GLN A 147 -26.74 3.40 7.32
N LYS A 148 -27.25 2.23 7.70
CA LYS A 148 -28.25 1.48 6.94
C LYS A 148 -29.54 2.31 6.80
N ASP A 149 -30.06 2.81 7.91
CA ASP A 149 -31.26 3.64 7.95
C ASP A 149 -31.09 4.90 7.08
N PHE A 150 -29.91 5.54 7.11
CA PHE A 150 -29.61 6.70 6.28
C PHE A 150 -29.57 6.36 4.79
N LEU A 151 -28.98 5.23 4.41
CA LEU A 151 -28.94 4.79 3.00
C LEU A 151 -30.34 4.46 2.48
N GLU A 152 -31.13 3.69 3.24
CA GLU A 152 -32.52 3.37 2.89
C GLU A 152 -33.38 4.63 2.76
N PHE A 153 -33.24 5.56 3.69
CA PHE A 153 -33.90 6.85 3.64
C PHE A 153 -33.48 7.67 2.42
N SER A 154 -32.18 7.75 2.10
CA SER A 154 -31.65 8.46 0.94
C SER A 154 -32.17 7.91 -0.39
N LEU A 155 -32.34 6.58 -0.48
CA LEU A 155 -32.96 5.91 -1.63
C LEU A 155 -34.45 6.23 -1.73
N ALA A 156 -35.19 6.15 -0.63
CA ALA A 156 -36.63 6.43 -0.58
C ALA A 156 -36.97 7.88 -0.98
N GLU A 157 -36.17 8.84 -0.56
CA GLU A 157 -36.31 10.26 -0.92
C GLU A 157 -35.77 10.58 -2.35
N GLY A 158 -35.16 9.61 -3.03
CA GLY A 158 -34.55 9.79 -4.33
C GLY A 158 -33.30 10.67 -4.33
N VAL A 159 -32.72 10.92 -3.16
CA VAL A 159 -31.46 11.63 -2.96
C VAL A 159 -30.30 10.84 -3.51
N LEU A 160 -30.28 9.52 -3.24
CA LEU A 160 -29.33 8.56 -3.80
C LEU A 160 -29.98 7.77 -4.93
N LYS A 161 -29.35 7.76 -6.10
CA LYS A 161 -29.79 6.98 -7.26
C LYS A 161 -28.63 6.21 -7.85
N PHE A 162 -28.88 4.98 -8.28
CA PHE A 162 -27.93 4.17 -9.03
C PHE A 162 -28.26 4.21 -10.51
N GLY A 163 -27.23 4.23 -11.36
CA GLY A 163 -27.36 4.31 -12.82
C GLY A 163 -26.10 4.89 -13.45
N SER A 164 -26.19 5.27 -14.72
CA SER A 164 -25.07 5.93 -15.42
C SER A 164 -25.35 7.44 -15.47
N PHE A 165 -24.55 8.22 -14.76
CA PHE A 165 -24.69 9.68 -14.65
C PHE A 165 -23.43 10.39 -15.12
N THR A 166 -23.56 11.33 -16.05
CA THR A 166 -22.46 12.19 -16.46
C THR A 166 -22.36 13.39 -15.51
N LEU A 167 -21.23 13.48 -14.79
CA LEU A 167 -20.95 14.57 -13.86
C LEU A 167 -20.55 15.86 -14.62
N LYS A 168 -20.58 17.02 -13.95
CA LYS A 168 -20.14 18.31 -14.52
C LYS A 168 -18.68 18.29 -15.00
N SER A 169 -17.86 17.39 -14.47
CA SER A 169 -16.47 17.14 -14.90
C SER A 169 -16.35 16.29 -16.17
N GLY A 170 -17.46 15.83 -16.77
CA GLY A 170 -17.48 14.92 -17.92
C GLY A 170 -17.30 13.44 -17.56
N ARG A 171 -16.99 13.10 -16.29
CA ARG A 171 -16.82 11.73 -15.84
C ARG A 171 -18.15 11.02 -15.65
N THR A 172 -18.27 9.78 -16.06
CA THR A 172 -19.41 8.91 -15.76
C THR A 172 -19.31 8.32 -14.36
N SER A 173 -20.39 8.41 -13.58
CA SER A 173 -20.53 7.85 -12.24
C SER A 173 -21.64 6.80 -12.23
N PRO A 174 -21.47 5.66 -11.50
CA PRO A 174 -22.50 4.63 -11.34
C PRO A 174 -23.58 5.02 -10.34
N TYR A 175 -23.45 6.16 -9.66
CA TYR A 175 -24.44 6.70 -8.74
C TYR A 175 -24.47 8.22 -8.78
N PHE A 176 -25.57 8.78 -8.33
CA PHE A 176 -25.75 10.22 -8.15
C PHE A 176 -26.39 10.50 -6.80
N PHE A 177 -25.81 11.46 -6.05
CA PHE A 177 -26.30 11.90 -4.75
C PHE A 177 -26.67 13.38 -4.82
N ASN A 178 -27.94 13.70 -4.62
CA ASN A 178 -28.45 15.06 -4.63
C ASN A 178 -28.99 15.48 -3.27
N ALA A 179 -28.14 16.02 -2.41
CA ALA A 179 -28.51 16.46 -1.07
C ALA A 179 -29.61 17.54 -1.05
N GLY A 180 -29.79 18.28 -2.14
CA GLY A 180 -30.85 19.28 -2.26
C GLY A 180 -32.28 18.72 -2.20
N LEU A 181 -32.44 17.40 -2.35
CA LEU A 181 -33.73 16.73 -2.22
C LEU A 181 -34.16 16.46 -0.76
N PHE A 182 -33.28 16.66 0.21
CA PHE A 182 -33.70 16.71 1.62
C PHE A 182 -34.41 18.03 1.93
N ALA A 183 -35.55 18.27 1.30
CA ALA A 183 -36.22 19.58 1.30
C ALA A 183 -37.35 19.70 2.33
N SER A 184 -37.78 18.60 2.98
CA SER A 184 -38.80 18.62 4.01
C SER A 184 -38.22 18.71 5.42
N GLY A 185 -38.96 19.25 6.39
CA GLY A 185 -38.55 19.28 7.79
C GLY A 185 -38.30 17.88 8.36
N ALA A 186 -39.09 16.88 7.96
CA ALA A 186 -38.88 15.49 8.33
C ALA A 186 -37.58 14.92 7.74
N ALA A 187 -37.26 15.26 6.50
CA ALA A 187 -36.03 14.83 5.85
C ALA A 187 -34.80 15.48 6.51
N LEU A 188 -34.84 16.75 6.84
CA LEU A 188 -33.78 17.45 7.56
C LEU A 188 -33.59 16.91 8.97
N PHE A 189 -34.65 16.56 9.66
CA PHE A 189 -34.57 15.92 10.99
C PHE A 189 -33.83 14.56 10.94
N LYS A 190 -34.22 13.69 9.99
CA LYS A 190 -33.55 12.40 9.80
C LYS A 190 -32.08 12.55 9.39
N LEU A 191 -31.77 13.50 8.52
CA LEU A 191 -30.40 13.83 8.15
C LEU A 191 -29.59 14.26 9.38
N GLY A 192 -30.12 15.18 10.20
CA GLY A 192 -29.48 15.63 11.44
C GLY A 192 -29.24 14.49 12.42
N THR A 193 -30.21 13.60 12.58
CA THR A 193 -30.07 12.39 13.44
C THR A 193 -28.95 11.47 12.95
N ALA A 194 -28.81 11.28 11.63
CA ALA A 194 -27.74 10.49 11.05
C ALA A 194 -26.35 11.10 11.31
N TYR A 195 -26.21 12.43 11.14
CA TYR A 195 -24.99 13.16 11.48
C TYR A 195 -24.65 13.06 12.97
N ALA A 196 -25.61 13.28 13.85
CA ALA A 196 -25.42 13.15 15.31
C ALA A 196 -24.91 11.74 15.67
N SER A 197 -25.54 10.70 15.10
CA SER A 197 -25.11 9.31 15.30
C SER A 197 -23.70 9.03 14.81
N ALA A 198 -23.32 9.61 13.68
CA ALA A 198 -21.96 9.48 13.14
C ALA A 198 -20.91 10.15 14.04
N ILE A 199 -21.20 11.36 14.52
CA ILE A 199 -20.32 12.12 15.42
C ILE A 199 -20.13 11.36 16.74
N MET A 200 -21.21 10.90 17.36
CA MET A 200 -21.16 10.18 18.66
C MET A 200 -20.46 8.82 18.59
N LYS A 201 -20.30 8.24 17.39
CA LYS A 201 -19.62 6.96 17.17
C LYS A 201 -18.24 7.11 16.56
N SER A 202 -17.79 8.34 16.31
CA SER A 202 -16.43 8.61 15.84
C SER A 202 -15.42 8.33 16.95
N PRO A 203 -14.37 7.52 16.71
CA PRO A 203 -13.33 7.25 17.71
C PRO A 203 -12.40 8.45 17.97
N GLU A 204 -12.57 9.56 17.25
CA GLU A 204 -11.72 10.76 17.34
C GLU A 204 -12.33 11.88 18.19
N LEU A 205 -13.46 11.63 18.82
CA LEU A 205 -14.11 12.49 19.81
C LEU A 205 -14.20 11.74 21.14
#